data_23124c1576d1f3e931e15ae014af2474
#
_entry.id   23124c1576d1f3e931e15ae014af2474
#
_cell.length_a   1.000
_cell.length_b   1.000
_cell.length_c   1.000
_cell.angle_alpha   90.00
_cell.angle_beta   90.00
_cell.angle_gamma   90.00
#
_symmetry.space_group_name_H-M   'P 1'
#
loop_
_entity.id
_entity.type
_entity.pdbx_description
1 polymer ?
#
loop_
_entity_poly.entity_id
_entity_poly.type
_entity_poly.pdbx_seq_one_letter_code
_entity_poly.pdbx_strand_id
1 'polypeptide(L)'
;VQFLNNVVKKKCICFLISDFLDENYEQSLRIADRKNDLLAIHIEDPVERILPHAGVIKAIDPETGISHWVDTEDEVFRKKYSEFYISKVNKLKQVLGESKVDLIRISTDEDYVKALLKFFKSR
;
A
#
# COMPACT_ATOMS: atom_id res chain seq x y z
N VAL A 1 -11.70 -5.05 -4.80
CA VAL A 1 -11.29 -5.88 -5.96
C VAL A 1 -12.35 -6.94 -6.30
N GLN A 2 -12.90 -7.66 -5.32
CA GLN A 2 -14.00 -8.61 -5.58
C GLN A 2 -15.21 -7.94 -6.23
N PHE A 3 -15.57 -6.75 -5.77
CA PHE A 3 -16.66 -5.98 -6.36
C PHE A 3 -16.39 -5.67 -7.83
N LEU A 4 -15.18 -5.25 -8.16
CA LEU A 4 -14.76 -5.02 -9.54
C LEU A 4 -14.94 -6.29 -10.40
N ASN A 5 -14.47 -7.43 -9.89
CA ASN A 5 -14.57 -8.71 -10.62
C ASN A 5 -16.03 -9.13 -10.88
N ASN A 6 -16.93 -8.77 -9.97
CA ASN A 6 -18.36 -9.14 -10.09
C ASN A 6 -19.15 -8.19 -10.99
N VAL A 7 -18.77 -6.91 -11.06
CA VAL A 7 -19.54 -5.86 -11.74
C VAL A 7 -19.03 -5.60 -13.15
N VAL A 8 -17.71 -5.54 -13.34
CA VAL A 8 -17.12 -5.25 -14.66
C VAL A 8 -17.04 -6.53 -15.48
N LYS A 9 -17.80 -6.58 -16.57
CA LYS A 9 -17.88 -7.74 -17.46
C LYS A 9 -17.00 -7.62 -18.69
N LYS A 10 -16.66 -6.40 -19.12
CA LYS A 10 -15.80 -6.17 -20.28
C LYS A 10 -14.37 -5.89 -19.83
N LYS A 11 -13.40 -6.30 -20.65
CA LYS A 11 -11.98 -5.99 -20.41
C LYS A 11 -11.76 -4.47 -20.44
N CYS A 12 -11.07 -3.94 -19.44
CA CYS A 12 -10.76 -2.51 -19.35
C CYS A 12 -9.38 -2.30 -18.71
N ILE A 13 -8.91 -1.07 -18.73
CA ILE A 13 -7.75 -0.63 -17.95
C ILE A 13 -8.25 -0.18 -16.58
N CYS A 14 -7.72 -0.77 -15.53
CA CYS A 14 -8.14 -0.49 -14.16
C CYS A 14 -6.98 0.08 -13.34
N PHE A 15 -7.24 1.17 -12.63
CA PHE A 15 -6.33 1.73 -11.64
C PHE A 15 -6.82 1.34 -10.24
N LEU A 16 -6.05 0.56 -9.53
CA LEU A 16 -6.31 0.22 -8.14
C LEU A 16 -5.49 1.15 -7.24
N ILE A 17 -6.14 2.13 -6.64
CA ILE A 17 -5.50 3.10 -5.76
C ILE A 17 -5.80 2.70 -4.32
N SER A 18 -4.77 2.40 -3.54
CA SER A 18 -4.94 1.93 -2.18
C SER A 18 -3.69 2.17 -1.34
N ASP A 19 -3.84 2.13 -0.03
CA ASP A 19 -2.73 2.06 0.93
C ASP A 19 -2.29 0.60 1.18
N PHE A 20 -3.03 -0.37 0.67
CA PHE A 20 -2.76 -1.81 0.81
C PHE A 20 -2.56 -2.27 2.26
N LEU A 21 -3.30 -1.67 3.19
CA LEU A 21 -3.26 -2.04 4.60
C LEU A 21 -4.01 -3.34 4.89
N ASP A 22 -5.03 -3.65 4.08
CA ASP A 22 -5.77 -4.90 4.20
C ASP A 22 -4.93 -6.11 3.78
N GLU A 23 -5.29 -7.24 4.35
CA GLU A 23 -4.74 -8.54 3.96
C GLU A 23 -5.73 -9.29 3.07
N ASN A 24 -5.31 -10.42 2.52
CA ASN A 24 -6.18 -11.33 1.74
C ASN A 24 -6.75 -10.76 0.43
N TYR A 25 -6.04 -9.83 -0.21
CA TYR A 25 -6.43 -9.28 -1.51
C TYR A 25 -5.81 -10.04 -2.70
N GLU A 26 -4.90 -10.95 -2.46
CA GLU A 26 -4.03 -11.59 -3.47
C GLU A 26 -4.81 -12.34 -4.54
N GLN A 27 -5.76 -13.18 -4.14
CA GLN A 27 -6.56 -13.97 -5.07
C GLN A 27 -7.46 -13.09 -5.94
N SER A 28 -8.12 -12.12 -5.32
CA SER A 28 -8.98 -11.18 -6.04
C SER A 28 -8.19 -10.34 -7.03
N LEU A 29 -6.96 -9.98 -6.69
CA LEU A 29 -6.05 -9.23 -7.54
C LEU A 29 -5.64 -10.04 -8.77
N ARG A 30 -5.31 -11.31 -8.60
CA ARG A 30 -4.98 -12.22 -9.71
C ARG A 30 -6.14 -12.40 -10.68
N ILE A 31 -7.36 -12.49 -10.16
CA ILE A 31 -8.56 -12.60 -11.00
C ILE A 31 -8.78 -11.30 -11.78
N ALA A 32 -8.62 -10.14 -11.14
CA ALA A 32 -8.78 -8.85 -11.79
C ALA A 32 -7.74 -8.64 -12.89
N ASP A 33 -6.50 -9.05 -12.66
CA ASP A 33 -5.43 -8.93 -13.65
C ASP A 33 -5.66 -9.81 -14.89
N ARG A 34 -6.21 -11.01 -14.71
CA ARG A 34 -6.57 -11.88 -15.84
C ARG A 34 -7.64 -11.30 -16.74
N LYS A 35 -8.55 -10.50 -16.17
CA LYS A 35 -9.67 -9.91 -16.89
C LYS A 35 -9.37 -8.53 -17.47
N ASN A 36 -8.43 -7.81 -16.89
CA ASN A 36 -8.19 -6.41 -17.19
C ASN A 36 -6.69 -6.11 -17.25
N ASP A 37 -6.33 -4.94 -17.79
CA ASP A 37 -5.00 -4.37 -17.62
C ASP A 37 -5.01 -3.62 -16.28
N LEU A 38 -4.42 -4.23 -15.25
CA LEU A 38 -4.48 -3.72 -13.89
C LEU A 38 -3.19 -2.99 -13.53
N LEU A 39 -3.35 -1.78 -13.02
CA LEU A 39 -2.28 -0.93 -12.51
C LEU A 39 -2.54 -0.64 -11.04
N ALA A 40 -1.59 -0.97 -10.17
CA ALA A 40 -1.70 -0.70 -8.75
C ALA A 40 -0.97 0.60 -8.40
N ILE A 41 -1.65 1.49 -7.70
CA ILE A 41 -1.07 2.73 -7.18
C ILE A 41 -1.09 2.64 -5.65
N HIS A 42 0.08 2.48 -5.08
CA HIS A 42 0.26 2.42 -3.63
C HIS A 42 0.50 3.82 -3.09
N ILE A 43 -0.46 4.32 -2.31
CA ILE A 43 -0.35 5.59 -1.62
C ILE A 43 0.18 5.34 -0.22
N GLU A 44 1.28 5.99 0.13
CA GLU A 44 1.87 5.87 1.46
C GLU A 44 2.14 7.23 2.10
N ASP A 45 1.93 7.30 3.41
CA ASP A 45 2.32 8.46 4.21
C ASP A 45 3.76 8.27 4.70
N PRO A 46 4.61 9.30 4.66
CA PRO A 46 5.96 9.20 5.22
C PRO A 46 6.03 8.69 6.66
N VAL A 47 5.00 8.96 7.47
CA VAL A 47 4.89 8.45 8.85
C VAL A 47 4.84 6.91 8.92
N GLU A 48 4.30 6.25 7.91
CA GLU A 48 4.28 4.78 7.85
C GLU A 48 5.69 4.21 7.68
N ARG A 49 6.55 4.93 6.98
CA ARG A 49 7.93 4.53 6.72
C ARG A 49 8.88 4.93 7.83
N ILE A 50 8.77 6.14 8.31
CA ILE A 50 9.65 6.73 9.33
C ILE A 50 8.80 7.22 10.49
N LEU A 51 8.94 6.58 11.64
CA LEU A 51 8.26 6.99 12.85
C LEU A 51 8.83 8.34 13.33
N PRO A 52 8.01 9.39 13.46
CA PRO A 52 8.48 10.68 13.94
C PRO A 52 8.90 10.61 15.42
N HIS A 53 9.80 11.50 15.81
CA HIS A 53 10.17 11.69 17.21
C HIS A 53 9.16 12.61 17.88
N ALA A 54 8.17 12.03 18.54
CA ALA A 54 7.06 12.75 19.15
C ALA A 54 6.85 12.43 20.64
N GLY A 55 7.85 11.81 21.28
CA GLY A 55 7.76 11.39 22.67
C GLY A 55 6.71 10.28 22.86
N VAL A 56 6.02 10.30 24.00
CA VAL A 56 4.95 9.35 24.28
C VAL A 56 3.64 9.85 23.68
N ILE A 57 3.07 9.06 22.77
CA ILE A 57 1.83 9.37 22.06
C ILE A 57 0.79 8.29 22.31
N LYS A 58 -0.47 8.65 22.11
CA LYS A 58 -1.58 7.70 22.12
C LYS A 58 -1.87 7.29 20.67
N ALA A 59 -1.55 6.03 20.36
CA ALA A 59 -1.83 5.45 19.05
C ALA A 59 -3.17 4.72 19.10
N ILE A 60 -3.98 4.91 18.06
CA ILE A 60 -5.29 4.27 17.93
C ILE A 60 -5.23 3.29 16.74
N ASP A 61 -5.60 2.03 17.00
CA ASP A 61 -5.79 1.06 15.93
C ASP A 61 -7.06 1.41 15.15
N PRO A 62 -6.95 1.73 13.84
CA PRO A 62 -8.12 2.14 13.06
C PRO A 62 -9.15 1.02 12.87
N GLU A 63 -8.75 -0.24 12.98
CA GLU A 63 -9.66 -1.37 12.81
C GLU A 63 -10.44 -1.69 14.08
N THR A 64 -9.77 -1.70 15.23
CA THR A 64 -10.37 -2.10 16.52
C THR A 64 -10.84 -0.92 17.37
N GLY A 65 -10.33 0.28 17.11
CA GLY A 65 -10.55 1.46 17.93
C GLY A 65 -9.81 1.44 19.27
N ILE A 66 -9.01 0.40 19.52
CA ILE A 66 -8.23 0.26 20.76
C ILE A 66 -7.05 1.23 20.71
N SER A 67 -6.83 1.95 21.81
CA SER A 67 -5.72 2.87 21.94
C SER A 67 -4.65 2.33 22.87
N HIS A 68 -3.40 2.61 22.52
CA HIS A 68 -2.22 2.26 23.30
C HIS A 68 -1.31 3.46 23.46
N TRP A 69 -0.64 3.56 24.60
CA TRP A 69 0.44 4.52 24.79
C TRP A 69 1.73 3.95 24.19
N VAL A 70 2.36 4.73 23.34
CA VAL A 70 3.59 4.35 22.61
C VAL A 70 4.65 5.41 22.88
N ASP A 71 5.83 4.96 23.29
CA ASP A 71 7.02 5.81 23.35
C ASP A 71 7.75 5.78 22.01
N THR A 72 7.61 6.85 21.25
CA THR A 72 8.24 6.96 19.92
C THR A 72 9.77 7.09 19.98
N GLU A 73 10.34 7.31 21.14
CA GLU A 73 11.79 7.38 21.35
C GLU A 73 12.42 6.03 21.74
N ASP A 74 11.60 5.00 22.02
CA ASP A 74 12.07 3.65 22.35
C ASP A 74 12.72 3.01 21.11
N GLU A 75 14.01 2.71 21.18
CA GLU A 75 14.78 2.13 20.07
C GLU A 75 14.25 0.76 19.63
N VAL A 76 13.80 -0.07 20.57
CA VAL A 76 13.24 -1.39 20.25
C VAL A 76 11.93 -1.25 19.47
N PHE A 77 11.08 -0.34 19.91
CA PHE A 77 9.82 -0.05 19.21
C PHE A 77 10.08 0.52 17.81
N ARG A 78 11.00 1.46 17.69
CA ARG A 78 11.36 2.07 16.41
C ARG A 78 11.89 1.04 15.41
N LYS A 79 12.72 0.12 15.88
CA LYS A 79 13.26 -0.97 15.06
C LYS A 79 12.14 -1.88 14.56
N LYS A 80 11.23 -2.31 15.45
CA LYS A 80 10.07 -3.14 15.07
C LYS A 80 9.16 -2.44 14.08
N TYR A 81 8.94 -1.15 14.25
CA TYR A 81 8.12 -0.34 13.35
C TYR A 81 8.71 -0.33 11.93
N SER A 82 10.02 -0.08 11.82
CA SER A 82 10.73 -0.08 10.54
C SER A 82 10.73 -1.46 9.87
N GLU A 83 10.96 -2.52 10.63
CA GLU A 83 10.94 -3.90 10.13
C GLU A 83 9.55 -4.30 9.64
N PHE A 84 8.52 -3.90 10.35
CA PHE A 84 7.13 -4.14 9.95
C PHE A 84 6.80 -3.47 8.61
N TYR A 85 7.20 -2.22 8.43
CA TYR A 85 7.03 -1.50 7.17
C TYR A 85 7.75 -2.20 6.01
N ILE A 86 9.01 -2.55 6.19
CA ILE A 86 9.82 -3.23 5.17
C ILE A 86 9.19 -4.56 4.77
N SER A 87 8.78 -5.35 5.76
CA SER A 87 8.12 -6.64 5.53
C SER A 87 6.84 -6.49 4.72
N LYS A 88 6.03 -5.49 5.05
CA LYS A 88 4.77 -5.21 4.38
C LYS A 88 4.96 -4.79 2.92
N VAL A 89 5.92 -3.92 2.65
CA VAL A 89 6.25 -3.47 1.30
C VAL A 89 6.82 -4.62 0.47
N ASN A 90 7.68 -5.45 1.04
CA ASN A 90 8.23 -6.61 0.35
C ASN A 90 7.15 -7.62 -0.03
N LYS A 91 6.20 -7.87 0.87
CA LYS A 91 5.05 -8.74 0.58
C LYS A 91 4.21 -8.19 -0.57
N LEU A 92 3.93 -6.90 -0.57
CA LEU A 92 3.18 -6.25 -1.64
C LEU A 92 3.89 -6.39 -2.98
N LYS A 93 5.18 -6.11 -3.04
CA LYS A 93 6.00 -6.26 -4.25
C LYS A 93 6.00 -7.70 -4.76
N GLN A 94 6.08 -8.67 -3.85
CA GLN A 94 6.05 -10.09 -4.21
C GLN A 94 4.70 -10.47 -4.83
N VAL A 95 3.60 -10.10 -4.19
CA VAL A 95 2.24 -10.42 -4.66
C VAL A 95 1.97 -9.81 -6.04
N LEU A 96 2.31 -8.54 -6.21
CA LEU A 96 2.12 -7.84 -7.49
C LEU A 96 3.04 -8.36 -8.57
N GLY A 97 4.28 -8.71 -8.22
CA GLY A 97 5.24 -9.31 -9.16
C GLY A 97 4.79 -10.68 -9.68
N GLU A 98 4.26 -11.52 -8.81
CA GLU A 98 3.71 -12.83 -9.18
C GLU A 98 2.49 -12.70 -10.09
N SER A 99 1.68 -11.68 -9.88
CA SER A 99 0.50 -11.38 -10.70
C SER A 99 0.82 -10.57 -11.95
N LYS A 100 2.07 -10.14 -12.15
CA LYS A 100 2.52 -9.26 -13.25
C LYS A 100 1.77 -7.94 -13.31
N VAL A 101 1.34 -7.44 -12.16
CA VAL A 101 0.67 -6.14 -12.04
C VAL A 101 1.72 -5.06 -11.85
N ASP A 102 1.65 -4.01 -12.67
CA ASP A 102 2.53 -2.85 -12.52
C ASP A 102 2.20 -2.09 -11.24
N LEU A 103 3.23 -1.69 -10.51
CA LEU A 103 3.11 -0.97 -9.24
C LEU A 103 3.72 0.42 -9.36
N ILE A 104 2.92 1.42 -9.02
CA ILE A 104 3.38 2.80 -8.83
C ILE A 104 3.28 3.12 -7.35
N ARG A 105 4.39 3.56 -6.73
CA ARG A 105 4.40 3.98 -5.33
C ARG A 105 4.46 5.50 -5.25
N ILE A 106 3.51 6.10 -4.56
CA ILE A 106 3.39 7.55 -4.40
C ILE A 106 3.32 7.87 -2.91
N SER A 107 4.21 8.75 -2.45
CA SER A 107 4.15 9.30 -1.10
C SER A 107 3.25 10.53 -1.08
N THR A 108 2.52 10.74 0.02
CA THR A 108 1.60 11.87 0.15
C THR A 108 2.32 13.22 0.17
N ASP A 109 3.63 13.24 0.41
CA ASP A 109 4.46 14.46 0.42
C ASP A 109 5.12 14.79 -0.92
N GLU A 110 4.90 13.97 -1.95
CA GLU A 110 5.50 14.18 -3.28
C GLU A 110 4.47 14.57 -4.35
N ASP A 111 4.97 15.09 -5.47
CA ASP A 111 4.12 15.45 -6.61
C ASP A 111 3.69 14.18 -7.36
N TYR A 112 2.42 13.80 -7.19
CA TYR A 112 1.86 12.62 -7.83
C TYR A 112 1.84 12.72 -9.37
N VAL A 113 1.74 13.92 -9.93
CA VAL A 113 1.74 14.12 -11.38
C VAL A 113 3.08 13.71 -11.97
N LYS A 114 4.19 14.08 -11.34
CA LYS A 114 5.53 13.66 -11.76
C LYS A 114 5.69 12.14 -11.72
N ALA A 115 5.25 11.51 -10.64
CA ALA A 115 5.34 10.06 -10.48
C ALA A 115 4.57 9.32 -11.58
N LEU A 116 3.35 9.75 -11.86
CA LEU A 116 2.51 9.17 -12.91
C LEU A 116 3.10 9.39 -14.31
N LEU A 117 3.56 10.59 -14.60
CA LEU A 117 4.18 10.88 -15.92
C LEU A 117 5.43 10.04 -16.14
N LYS A 118 6.27 9.90 -15.15
CA LYS A 118 7.47 9.08 -15.22
C LYS A 118 7.13 7.62 -15.52
N PHE A 119 6.12 7.08 -14.85
CA PHE A 119 5.66 5.72 -15.06
C PHE A 119 5.17 5.52 -16.50
N PHE A 120 4.27 6.37 -16.97
CA PHE A 120 3.69 6.24 -18.30
C PHE A 120 4.70 6.45 -19.43
N LYS A 121 5.74 7.23 -19.23
CA LYS A 121 6.85 7.36 -20.18
C LYS A 121 7.71 6.12 -20.26
N SER A 122 7.83 5.36 -19.18
CA SER A 122 8.64 4.14 -19.12
C SER A 122 7.89 2.89 -19.59
N ARG A 123 6.59 2.98 -19.74
CA ARG A 123 5.73 1.86 -20.10
C ARG A 123 5.59 1.56 -21.63
#